data_22d96f5ba8fdc5fda20041432c36c865
#
_entry.id   22d96f5ba8fdc5fda20041432c36c865
#
_cell.length_a   1.000
_cell.length_b   1.000
_cell.length_c   1.000
_cell.angle_alpha   90.00
_cell.angle_beta   90.00
_cell.angle_gamma   90.00
#
_symmetry.space_group_name_H-M   'P 1'
#
loop_
_entity.id
_entity.type
_entity.pdbx_description
1 polymer ?
#
loop_
_entity_poly.entity_id
_entity_poly.type
_entity_poly.pdbx_seq_one_letter_code
_entity_poly.pdbx_strand_id
1 'polypeptide(L)'
;MSIVRDVGLAPAGRRKIEWAMNRMRVLSSLVSEMESEKPLAGISVGISLHLEAKTAALAISLERLGARVSITSSNPLSAQDDVAAALSQMIYRVYAWRGETDSEYEENHRRVLADGPHIIVDDGADLSVMAHSMGIAGRVFGATEETTTGVLRFRAMERDRALGFPVIAVNDAKSKHLYDNRFGSGQSVVDGVLRATNVQIGGKRVVVLGYGWVGKGVAERFRGLGARVIVVEVDPFKALEAYMDGYEVMGSMDAAKLGDIFVTCTGNIKVLTDQHFRVMKDGALLANAGHFDVEVDVKALRSMATSEDEVRPNVREFVMPDGRRLYLLGEGRLVNLVAADGHPIEVMDLSFATQLLSVLYLVRNRGRLERHVYTLPDELDEEIARRKLRIEGVGLDSLTEEQKRYLESWR
;
A
#
# COMPACT_ATOMS: atom_id res chain seq x y z
N MET A 1 -18.60 2.20 -20.38
CA MET A 1 -19.52 1.94 -19.25
C MET A 1 -18.70 1.31 -18.13
N SER A 2 -18.95 1.64 -16.84
CA SER A 2 -18.31 0.98 -15.71
C SER A 2 -18.73 -0.49 -15.64
N ILE A 3 -17.85 -1.37 -15.09
CA ILE A 3 -18.14 -2.79 -14.86
C ILE A 3 -17.81 -3.07 -13.40
N VAL A 4 -18.84 -3.35 -12.61
CA VAL A 4 -18.78 -3.65 -11.17
C VAL A 4 -19.67 -4.86 -10.89
N ARG A 5 -19.46 -5.52 -9.76
CA ARG A 5 -20.21 -6.75 -9.44
C ARG A 5 -21.72 -6.53 -9.35
N ASP A 6 -22.15 -5.53 -8.58
CA ASP A 6 -23.57 -5.23 -8.34
C ASP A 6 -23.74 -3.75 -7.99
N VAL A 7 -24.37 -2.99 -8.88
CA VAL A 7 -24.67 -1.57 -8.68
C VAL A 7 -25.66 -1.30 -7.53
N GLY A 8 -26.44 -2.30 -7.12
CA GLY A 8 -27.39 -2.21 -6.00
C GLY A 8 -26.69 -2.02 -4.64
N LEU A 9 -25.39 -2.32 -4.55
CA LEU A 9 -24.60 -2.11 -3.34
C LEU A 9 -24.20 -0.63 -3.13
N ALA A 10 -24.41 0.24 -4.10
CA ALA A 10 -23.97 1.65 -4.07
C ALA A 10 -24.38 2.43 -2.81
N PRO A 11 -25.58 2.29 -2.21
CA PRO A 11 -25.94 3.02 -0.99
C PRO A 11 -25.03 2.74 0.21
N ALA A 12 -24.54 1.50 0.36
CA ALA A 12 -23.60 1.13 1.41
C ALA A 12 -22.23 1.74 1.15
N GLY A 13 -21.72 1.62 -0.06
CA GLY A 13 -20.44 2.19 -0.47
C GLY A 13 -20.41 3.71 -0.37
N ARG A 14 -21.50 4.41 -0.72
CA ARG A 14 -21.61 5.86 -0.58
C ARG A 14 -21.38 6.32 0.86
N ARG A 15 -21.98 5.64 1.86
CA ARG A 15 -21.77 5.95 3.27
C ARG A 15 -20.32 5.74 3.72
N LYS A 16 -19.66 4.71 3.20
CA LYS A 16 -18.23 4.47 3.48
C LYS A 16 -17.35 5.57 2.88
N ILE A 17 -17.62 5.96 1.64
CA ILE A 17 -16.90 7.05 0.95
C ILE A 17 -17.08 8.37 1.70
N GLU A 18 -18.31 8.73 2.07
CA GLU A 18 -18.61 9.96 2.84
C GLU A 18 -17.89 9.94 4.20
N TRP A 19 -17.89 8.81 4.89
CA TRP A 19 -17.15 8.64 6.14
C TRP A 19 -15.65 8.88 5.98
N ALA A 20 -15.03 8.35 4.91
CA ALA A 20 -13.63 8.56 4.61
C ALA A 20 -13.35 10.02 4.24
N MET A 21 -14.12 10.61 3.32
CA MET A 21 -13.94 11.99 2.88
C MET A 21 -14.04 13.01 4.02
N ASN A 22 -14.94 12.79 4.98
CA ASN A 22 -15.08 13.64 6.15
C ASN A 22 -13.86 13.65 7.08
N ARG A 23 -12.99 12.65 6.98
CA ARG A 23 -11.76 12.53 7.77
C ARG A 23 -10.50 12.85 6.99
N MET A 24 -10.55 12.81 5.66
CA MET A 24 -9.43 13.15 4.78
C MET A 24 -9.33 14.68 4.60
N ARG A 25 -9.00 15.35 5.69
CA ARG A 25 -9.06 16.81 5.80
C ARG A 25 -7.93 17.52 5.04
N VAL A 26 -6.76 16.91 4.92
CA VAL A 26 -5.62 17.45 4.16
C VAL A 26 -5.96 17.43 2.67
N LEU A 27 -6.39 16.27 2.16
CA LEU A 27 -6.82 16.10 0.76
C LEU A 27 -7.98 17.06 0.42
N SER A 28 -9.02 17.11 1.27
CA SER A 28 -10.18 17.97 1.07
C SER A 28 -9.81 19.45 1.06
N SER A 29 -8.88 19.89 1.91
CA SER A 29 -8.38 21.27 1.97
C SER A 29 -7.65 21.65 0.67
N LEU A 30 -6.77 20.77 0.17
CA LEU A 30 -6.07 20.98 -1.10
C LEU A 30 -7.05 21.10 -2.28
N VAL A 31 -8.05 20.20 -2.33
CA VAL A 31 -9.07 20.24 -3.39
C VAL A 31 -9.86 21.53 -3.34
N SER A 32 -10.32 21.95 -2.15
CA SER A 32 -11.15 23.17 -1.99
C SER A 32 -10.44 24.44 -2.43
N GLU A 33 -9.13 24.52 -2.29
CA GLU A 33 -8.32 25.66 -2.74
C GLU A 33 -8.21 25.75 -4.27
N MET A 34 -8.27 24.61 -4.97
CA MET A 34 -7.98 24.53 -6.41
C MET A 34 -9.21 24.19 -7.26
N GLU A 35 -10.34 23.84 -6.63
CA GLU A 35 -11.51 23.31 -7.36
C GLU A 35 -12.09 24.31 -8.37
N SER A 36 -12.07 25.60 -8.07
CA SER A 36 -12.57 26.64 -8.98
C SER A 36 -11.73 26.78 -10.25
N GLU A 37 -10.44 26.50 -10.18
CA GLU A 37 -9.48 26.62 -11.30
C GLU A 37 -9.51 25.43 -12.26
N LYS A 38 -10.02 24.27 -11.78
CA LYS A 38 -10.03 23.00 -12.54
C LYS A 38 -8.66 22.68 -13.17
N PRO A 39 -7.58 22.60 -12.37
CA PRO A 39 -6.20 22.47 -12.91
C PRO A 39 -5.96 21.16 -13.70
N LEU A 40 -6.86 20.19 -13.62
CA LEU A 40 -6.82 18.93 -14.36
C LEU A 40 -7.84 18.87 -15.51
N ALA A 41 -8.43 20.02 -15.92
CA ALA A 41 -9.34 20.05 -17.05
C ALA A 41 -8.67 19.50 -18.32
N GLY A 42 -9.33 18.55 -19.00
CA GLY A 42 -8.81 17.88 -20.21
C GLY A 42 -7.77 16.78 -19.94
N ILE A 43 -7.46 16.50 -18.68
CA ILE A 43 -6.54 15.40 -18.30
C ILE A 43 -7.35 14.13 -18.01
N SER A 44 -6.90 13.00 -18.58
CA SER A 44 -7.40 11.67 -18.23
C SER A 44 -6.42 11.00 -17.27
N VAL A 45 -6.93 10.43 -16.18
CA VAL A 45 -6.14 9.73 -15.15
C VAL A 45 -6.60 8.29 -15.08
N GLY A 46 -5.66 7.35 -15.26
CA GLY A 46 -5.88 5.92 -15.04
C GLY A 46 -5.33 5.53 -13.68
N ILE A 47 -6.12 4.86 -12.86
CA ILE A 47 -5.76 4.47 -11.50
C ILE A 47 -5.77 2.95 -11.39
N SER A 48 -4.69 2.39 -10.82
CA SER A 48 -4.62 1.02 -10.32
C SER A 48 -4.15 1.09 -8.86
N LEU A 49 -5.11 1.15 -7.93
CA LEU A 49 -4.88 1.16 -6.48
C LEU A 49 -5.85 0.18 -5.81
N HIS A 50 -5.62 -0.17 -4.55
CA HIS A 50 -6.61 -0.93 -3.78
C HIS A 50 -7.94 -0.19 -3.71
N LEU A 51 -9.00 -0.72 -4.36
CA LEU A 51 -10.28 -0.01 -4.48
C LEU A 51 -11.12 -0.14 -3.21
N GLU A 52 -10.96 0.83 -2.33
CA GLU A 52 -11.71 0.99 -1.08
C GLU A 52 -12.07 2.47 -0.85
N ALA A 53 -12.71 2.81 0.27
CA ALA A 53 -13.33 4.12 0.47
C ALA A 53 -12.37 5.32 0.39
N LYS A 54 -11.11 5.16 0.86
CA LYS A 54 -10.12 6.25 0.82
C LYS A 54 -9.58 6.45 -0.61
N THR A 55 -9.39 5.39 -1.36
CA THR A 55 -9.04 5.44 -2.79
C THR A 55 -10.15 6.09 -3.61
N ALA A 56 -11.42 5.79 -3.28
CA ALA A 56 -12.54 6.48 -3.89
C ALA A 56 -12.52 7.99 -3.62
N ALA A 57 -12.12 8.43 -2.42
CA ALA A 57 -11.96 9.85 -2.11
C ALA A 57 -10.88 10.53 -2.97
N LEU A 58 -9.75 9.86 -3.24
CA LEU A 58 -8.74 10.37 -4.18
C LEU A 58 -9.31 10.50 -5.60
N ALA A 59 -9.96 9.45 -6.11
CA ALA A 59 -10.56 9.44 -7.45
C ALA A 59 -11.58 10.57 -7.64
N ILE A 60 -12.48 10.77 -6.66
CA ILE A 60 -13.45 11.87 -6.64
C ILE A 60 -12.75 13.23 -6.57
N SER A 61 -11.67 13.35 -5.80
CA SER A 61 -10.90 14.58 -5.68
C SER A 61 -10.27 14.98 -7.02
N LEU A 62 -9.72 14.05 -7.75
CA LEU A 62 -9.17 14.27 -9.10
C LEU A 62 -10.28 14.72 -10.09
N GLU A 63 -11.45 14.09 -10.06
CA GLU A 63 -12.62 14.51 -10.87
C GLU A 63 -13.09 15.93 -10.49
N ARG A 64 -13.14 16.25 -9.20
CA ARG A 64 -13.48 17.60 -8.72
C ARG A 64 -12.50 18.66 -9.25
N LEU A 65 -11.24 18.31 -9.44
CA LEU A 65 -10.23 19.18 -10.07
C LEU A 65 -10.28 19.20 -11.60
N GLY A 66 -11.22 18.48 -12.22
CA GLY A 66 -11.50 18.51 -13.66
C GLY A 66 -10.91 17.33 -14.45
N ALA A 67 -10.28 16.34 -13.80
CA ALA A 67 -9.80 15.14 -14.49
C ALA A 67 -10.96 14.24 -14.92
N ARG A 68 -10.71 13.39 -15.91
CA ARG A 68 -11.53 12.24 -16.25
C ARG A 68 -10.88 10.98 -15.72
N VAL A 69 -11.46 10.34 -14.73
CA VAL A 69 -10.83 9.26 -13.97
C VAL A 69 -11.40 7.88 -14.35
N SER A 70 -10.51 6.96 -14.73
CA SER A 70 -10.81 5.52 -14.87
C SER A 70 -10.01 4.74 -13.83
N ILE A 71 -10.64 3.81 -13.12
CA ILE A 71 -10.00 3.08 -12.01
C ILE A 71 -10.25 1.58 -12.09
N THR A 72 -9.22 0.82 -11.72
CA THR A 72 -9.28 -0.62 -11.39
C THR A 72 -8.60 -0.88 -10.04
N SER A 73 -8.68 -2.12 -9.53
CA SER A 73 -7.99 -2.52 -8.31
C SER A 73 -6.60 -3.07 -8.59
N SER A 74 -5.61 -2.72 -7.77
CA SER A 74 -4.25 -3.26 -7.83
C SER A 74 -4.12 -4.66 -7.20
N ASN A 75 -5.22 -5.23 -6.66
CA ASN A 75 -5.24 -6.56 -6.09
C ASN A 75 -6.64 -7.17 -6.18
N PRO A 76 -6.79 -8.41 -6.71
CA PRO A 76 -8.09 -9.04 -6.92
C PRO A 76 -8.94 -9.24 -5.64
N LEU A 77 -8.31 -9.33 -4.45
CA LEU A 77 -9.00 -9.56 -3.19
C LEU A 77 -9.20 -8.31 -2.34
N SER A 78 -8.73 -7.13 -2.78
CA SER A 78 -8.81 -5.89 -1.99
C SER A 78 -9.94 -4.95 -2.42
N ALA A 79 -10.54 -5.15 -3.59
CA ALA A 79 -11.68 -4.35 -4.01
C ALA A 79 -12.88 -4.53 -3.05
N GLN A 80 -13.54 -3.41 -2.70
CA GLN A 80 -14.80 -3.41 -1.96
C GLN A 80 -15.94 -3.19 -2.94
N ASP A 81 -16.79 -4.22 -3.13
CA ASP A 81 -17.85 -4.22 -4.16
C ASP A 81 -18.86 -3.08 -3.98
N ASP A 82 -19.20 -2.73 -2.74
CA ASP A 82 -20.10 -1.63 -2.43
C ASP A 82 -19.47 -0.25 -2.74
N VAL A 83 -18.17 -0.09 -2.50
CA VAL A 83 -17.43 1.12 -2.86
C VAL A 83 -17.29 1.23 -4.37
N ALA A 84 -16.96 0.14 -5.08
CA ALA A 84 -16.89 0.11 -6.53
C ALA A 84 -18.24 0.48 -7.16
N ALA A 85 -19.35 -0.06 -6.62
CA ALA A 85 -20.70 0.26 -7.05
C ALA A 85 -21.04 1.75 -6.87
N ALA A 86 -20.73 2.33 -5.70
CA ALA A 86 -20.97 3.74 -5.42
C ALA A 86 -20.13 4.63 -6.33
N LEU A 87 -18.83 4.34 -6.42
CA LEU A 87 -17.88 5.12 -7.21
C LEU A 87 -18.22 5.11 -8.70
N SER A 88 -18.78 4.01 -9.23
CA SER A 88 -19.22 3.90 -10.63
C SER A 88 -20.31 4.91 -11.03
N GLN A 89 -20.99 5.50 -10.04
CA GLN A 89 -21.99 6.55 -10.23
C GLN A 89 -21.42 7.97 -10.02
N MET A 90 -20.15 8.10 -9.60
CA MET A 90 -19.55 9.35 -9.18
C MET A 90 -18.39 9.81 -10.05
N ILE A 91 -17.72 8.88 -10.77
CA ILE A 91 -16.59 9.16 -11.65
C ILE A 91 -16.80 8.58 -13.04
N TYR A 92 -15.87 8.86 -13.96
CA TYR A 92 -16.01 8.48 -15.37
C TYR A 92 -16.13 6.97 -15.58
N ARG A 93 -15.20 6.14 -15.00
CA ARG A 93 -15.20 4.67 -15.17
C ARG A 93 -14.65 3.94 -13.95
N VAL A 94 -15.27 2.80 -13.63
CA VAL A 94 -14.80 1.84 -12.62
C VAL A 94 -14.84 0.44 -13.22
N TYR A 95 -13.73 -0.30 -13.09
CA TYR A 95 -13.58 -1.68 -13.57
C TYR A 95 -12.97 -2.52 -12.46
N ALA A 96 -13.76 -2.90 -11.45
CA ALA A 96 -13.26 -3.67 -10.32
C ALA A 96 -14.37 -4.40 -9.55
N TRP A 97 -14.03 -5.56 -9.03
CA TRP A 97 -14.82 -6.31 -8.05
C TRP A 97 -13.93 -7.22 -7.21
N ARG A 98 -14.40 -7.66 -6.06
CA ARG A 98 -13.65 -8.59 -5.21
C ARG A 98 -13.69 -10.00 -5.79
N GLY A 99 -12.56 -10.67 -5.85
CA GLY A 99 -12.41 -12.03 -6.35
C GLY A 99 -12.34 -12.11 -7.87
N GLU A 100 -11.78 -11.10 -8.52
CA GLU A 100 -11.37 -11.17 -9.92
C GLU A 100 -10.44 -12.36 -10.15
N THR A 101 -10.61 -13.06 -11.25
CA THR A 101 -9.60 -14.00 -11.76
C THR A 101 -8.41 -13.23 -12.34
N ASP A 102 -7.26 -13.87 -12.51
CA ASP A 102 -6.08 -13.24 -13.10
C ASP A 102 -6.38 -12.66 -14.49
N SER A 103 -7.20 -13.36 -15.28
CA SER A 103 -7.62 -12.88 -16.61
C SER A 103 -8.54 -11.66 -16.55
N GLU A 104 -9.47 -11.61 -15.58
CA GLU A 104 -10.34 -10.45 -15.36
C GLU A 104 -9.54 -9.25 -14.83
N TYR A 105 -8.59 -9.48 -13.94
CA TYR A 105 -7.67 -8.47 -13.46
C TYR A 105 -6.87 -7.82 -14.60
N GLU A 106 -6.24 -8.62 -15.45
CA GLU A 106 -5.55 -8.11 -16.64
C GLU A 106 -6.48 -7.35 -17.58
N GLU A 107 -7.68 -7.87 -17.84
CA GLU A 107 -8.64 -7.23 -18.73
C GLU A 107 -9.12 -5.88 -18.17
N ASN A 108 -9.31 -5.75 -16.87
CA ASN A 108 -9.69 -4.49 -16.23
C ASN A 108 -8.58 -3.43 -16.35
N HIS A 109 -7.31 -3.82 -16.22
CA HIS A 109 -6.16 -2.96 -16.51
C HIS A 109 -6.16 -2.51 -17.98
N ARG A 110 -6.42 -3.42 -18.95
CA ARG A 110 -6.54 -3.09 -20.37
C ARG A 110 -7.65 -2.07 -20.64
N ARG A 111 -8.80 -2.20 -19.94
CA ARG A 111 -9.91 -1.24 -20.05
C ARG A 111 -9.54 0.15 -19.55
N VAL A 112 -8.84 0.27 -18.42
CA VAL A 112 -8.32 1.55 -17.95
C VAL A 112 -7.38 2.17 -18.97
N LEU A 113 -6.47 1.38 -19.56
CA LEU A 113 -5.54 1.85 -20.60
C LEU A 113 -6.24 2.21 -21.90
N ALA A 114 -7.32 1.51 -22.26
CA ALA A 114 -8.14 1.81 -23.43
C ALA A 114 -8.91 3.15 -23.30
N ASP A 115 -9.19 3.61 -22.07
CA ASP A 115 -9.75 4.94 -21.81
C ASP A 115 -8.73 6.08 -22.08
N GLY A 116 -7.48 5.76 -22.39
CA GLY A 116 -6.46 6.70 -22.83
C GLY A 116 -5.93 7.64 -21.72
N PRO A 117 -5.39 7.11 -20.63
CA PRO A 117 -4.88 7.95 -19.56
C PRO A 117 -3.66 8.77 -19.99
N HIS A 118 -3.65 10.06 -19.62
CA HIS A 118 -2.50 10.94 -19.70
C HIS A 118 -1.58 10.78 -18.49
N ILE A 119 -2.14 10.49 -17.33
CA ILE A 119 -1.41 10.20 -16.08
C ILE A 119 -1.86 8.82 -15.57
N ILE A 120 -0.90 8.05 -15.08
CA ILE A 120 -1.15 6.79 -14.38
C ILE A 120 -0.86 6.98 -12.89
N VAL A 121 -1.77 6.56 -12.04
CA VAL A 121 -1.58 6.43 -10.58
C VAL A 121 -1.55 4.94 -10.29
N ASP A 122 -0.40 4.42 -9.90
CA ASP A 122 -0.14 2.99 -9.81
C ASP A 122 0.26 2.56 -8.40
N ASP A 123 0.05 1.28 -8.13
CA ASP A 123 0.42 0.62 -6.87
C ASP A 123 0.95 -0.78 -7.22
N GLY A 124 2.27 -0.90 -7.30
CA GLY A 124 2.99 -2.08 -7.76
C GLY A 124 3.41 -2.04 -9.23
N ALA A 125 3.13 -0.95 -9.95
CA ALA A 125 3.52 -0.69 -11.34
C ALA A 125 2.87 -1.60 -12.40
N ASP A 126 1.79 -2.35 -12.08
CA ASP A 126 1.19 -3.29 -13.05
C ASP A 126 0.53 -2.58 -14.23
N LEU A 127 -0.22 -1.51 -13.98
CA LEU A 127 -0.85 -0.70 -15.04
C LEU A 127 0.21 -0.04 -15.94
N SER A 128 1.27 0.49 -15.35
CA SER A 128 2.37 1.11 -16.06
C SER A 128 3.18 0.13 -16.90
N VAL A 129 3.50 -1.06 -16.36
CA VAL A 129 4.18 -2.13 -17.11
C VAL A 129 3.34 -2.59 -18.29
N MET A 130 2.03 -2.73 -18.07
CA MET A 130 1.10 -3.08 -19.16
C MET A 130 1.06 -1.99 -20.23
N ALA A 131 1.07 -0.71 -19.86
CA ALA A 131 1.13 0.41 -20.83
C ALA A 131 2.38 0.35 -21.71
N HIS A 132 3.53 -0.03 -21.16
CA HIS A 132 4.76 -0.26 -21.91
C HIS A 132 4.63 -1.47 -22.85
N SER A 133 4.13 -2.59 -22.35
CA SER A 133 3.94 -3.82 -23.13
C SER A 133 2.98 -3.63 -24.32
N MET A 134 1.97 -2.78 -24.15
CA MET A 134 1.01 -2.41 -25.19
C MET A 134 1.55 -1.34 -26.16
N GLY A 135 2.74 -0.80 -25.95
CA GLY A 135 3.35 0.24 -26.79
C GLY A 135 2.66 1.61 -26.70
N ILE A 136 1.89 1.88 -25.65
CA ILE A 136 1.16 3.15 -25.47
C ILE A 136 1.83 4.11 -24.50
N ALA A 137 2.96 3.73 -23.90
CA ALA A 137 3.72 4.55 -22.95
C ALA A 137 4.05 5.97 -23.49
N GLY A 138 4.27 6.13 -24.80
CA GLY A 138 4.52 7.44 -25.42
C GLY A 138 3.35 8.44 -25.38
N ARG A 139 2.15 7.99 -24.99
CA ARG A 139 0.96 8.86 -24.80
C ARG A 139 0.80 9.31 -23.35
N VAL A 140 1.47 8.65 -22.41
CA VAL A 140 1.41 8.93 -20.97
C VAL A 140 2.38 10.06 -20.65
N PHE A 141 1.91 11.08 -19.94
CA PHE A 141 2.73 12.24 -19.55
C PHE A 141 3.60 11.94 -18.33
N GLY A 142 3.18 10.98 -17.51
CA GLY A 142 3.89 10.51 -16.33
C GLY A 142 3.04 9.58 -15.48
N ALA A 143 3.69 8.96 -14.51
CA ALA A 143 3.04 8.11 -13.52
C ALA A 143 3.44 8.49 -12.08
N THR A 144 2.62 8.09 -11.12
CA THR A 144 2.92 8.13 -9.70
C THR A 144 2.89 6.72 -9.15
N GLU A 145 3.74 6.41 -8.17
CA GLU A 145 3.81 5.07 -7.59
C GLU A 145 3.67 5.10 -6.07
N GLU A 146 2.70 4.35 -5.58
CA GLU A 146 2.30 4.31 -4.17
C GLU A 146 3.22 3.44 -3.31
N THR A 147 3.81 2.37 -3.85
CA THR A 147 4.44 1.33 -3.04
C THR A 147 5.91 1.07 -3.39
N THR A 148 6.69 0.63 -2.39
CA THR A 148 8.11 0.30 -2.54
C THR A 148 8.37 -0.69 -3.68
N THR A 149 7.52 -1.72 -3.82
CA THR A 149 7.69 -2.75 -4.85
C THR A 149 7.59 -2.18 -6.26
N GLY A 150 6.63 -1.28 -6.50
CA GLY A 150 6.49 -0.61 -7.80
C GLY A 150 7.64 0.36 -8.07
N VAL A 151 8.10 1.13 -7.06
CA VAL A 151 9.28 1.99 -7.19
C VAL A 151 10.52 1.19 -7.61
N LEU A 152 10.74 0.01 -7.01
CA LEU A 152 11.85 -0.87 -7.41
C LEU A 152 11.73 -1.35 -8.86
N ARG A 153 10.52 -1.67 -9.32
CA ARG A 153 10.25 -2.03 -10.73
C ARG A 153 10.54 -0.86 -11.66
N PHE A 154 10.08 0.34 -11.35
CA PHE A 154 10.37 1.53 -12.15
C PHE A 154 11.85 1.87 -12.20
N ARG A 155 12.58 1.75 -11.08
CA ARG A 155 14.04 1.94 -11.07
C ARG A 155 14.77 0.86 -11.89
N ALA A 156 14.26 -0.38 -11.93
CA ALA A 156 14.76 -1.40 -12.82
C ALA A 156 14.52 -1.05 -14.29
N MET A 157 13.30 -0.61 -14.64
CA MET A 157 12.97 -0.16 -16.00
C MET A 157 13.84 1.04 -16.44
N GLU A 158 14.11 1.97 -15.53
CA GLU A 158 14.98 3.11 -15.78
C GLU A 158 16.42 2.67 -16.08
N ARG A 159 17.00 1.82 -15.22
CA ARG A 159 18.34 1.26 -15.42
C ARG A 159 18.45 0.53 -16.75
N ASP A 160 17.41 -0.20 -17.14
CA ASP A 160 17.36 -0.97 -18.39
C ASP A 160 16.93 -0.09 -19.59
N ARG A 161 16.77 1.24 -19.40
CA ARG A 161 16.34 2.24 -20.40
C ARG A 161 14.99 1.90 -21.07
N ALA A 162 14.15 1.18 -20.36
CA ALA A 162 12.81 0.77 -20.81
C ALA A 162 11.72 1.75 -20.36
N LEU A 163 12.02 2.69 -19.45
CA LEU A 163 11.05 3.65 -18.92
C LEU A 163 10.61 4.64 -20.01
N GLY A 164 9.29 4.71 -20.28
CA GLY A 164 8.71 5.50 -21.37
C GLY A 164 8.24 6.91 -20.99
N PHE A 165 8.14 7.21 -19.67
CA PHE A 165 7.64 8.48 -19.12
C PHE A 165 8.26 8.76 -17.75
N PRO A 166 8.22 10.02 -17.23
CA PRO A 166 8.65 10.35 -15.88
C PRO A 166 7.75 9.69 -14.83
N VAL A 167 8.32 9.30 -13.70
CA VAL A 167 7.60 8.71 -12.56
C VAL A 167 7.90 9.48 -11.29
N ILE A 168 6.89 9.81 -10.51
CA ILE A 168 7.06 10.31 -9.14
C ILE A 168 6.90 9.14 -8.17
N ALA A 169 7.97 8.80 -7.46
CA ALA A 169 7.95 7.81 -6.40
C ALA A 169 7.28 8.39 -5.14
N VAL A 170 5.95 8.38 -5.11
CA VAL A 170 5.17 8.87 -3.96
C VAL A 170 5.54 8.11 -2.69
N ASN A 171 5.82 6.81 -2.80
CA ASN A 171 6.31 6.01 -1.68
C ASN A 171 7.54 6.60 -1.00
N ASP A 172 8.39 7.31 -1.72
CA ASP A 172 9.66 7.84 -1.20
C ASP A 172 9.51 9.24 -0.56
N ALA A 173 8.32 9.87 -0.64
CA ALA A 173 8.01 11.11 0.05
C ALA A 173 7.96 10.88 1.58
N LYS A 174 8.46 11.84 2.37
CA LYS A 174 8.48 11.76 3.84
C LYS A 174 7.06 11.72 4.42
N SER A 175 6.14 12.51 3.85
CA SER A 175 4.73 12.52 4.24
C SER A 175 4.03 11.17 3.96
N LYS A 176 4.59 10.33 3.09
CA LYS A 176 4.08 9.00 2.80
C LYS A 176 4.75 7.93 3.66
N HIS A 177 6.02 7.61 3.46
CA HIS A 177 6.61 6.42 4.05
C HIS A 177 6.77 6.47 5.58
N LEU A 178 6.98 7.66 6.16
CA LEU A 178 7.09 7.79 7.62
C LEU A 178 5.76 7.49 8.32
N TYR A 179 4.63 7.74 7.66
CA TYR A 179 3.30 7.59 8.27
C TYR A 179 2.56 6.37 7.75
N ASP A 180 2.44 6.23 6.45
CA ASP A 180 1.74 5.14 5.79
C ASP A 180 2.43 3.79 6.03
N ASN A 181 3.67 3.65 5.58
CA ASN A 181 4.37 2.37 5.66
C ASN A 181 4.65 1.96 7.11
N ARG A 182 4.85 2.92 8.04
CA ARG A 182 5.11 2.62 9.45
C ARG A 182 3.82 2.52 10.26
N PHE A 183 3.10 3.62 10.40
CA PHE A 183 1.93 3.67 11.29
C PHE A 183 0.71 3.02 10.65
N GLY A 184 0.49 3.25 9.35
CA GLY A 184 -0.61 2.66 8.60
C GLY A 184 -0.52 1.14 8.53
N SER A 185 0.58 0.62 8.00
CA SER A 185 0.81 -0.83 7.93
C SER A 185 0.88 -1.47 9.31
N GLY A 186 1.58 -0.82 10.27
CA GLY A 186 1.69 -1.35 11.64
C GLY A 186 0.33 -1.58 12.29
N GLN A 187 -0.58 -0.60 12.22
CA GLN A 187 -1.91 -0.73 12.79
C GLN A 187 -2.78 -1.73 12.02
N SER A 188 -2.82 -1.60 10.70
CA SER A 188 -3.75 -2.37 9.88
C SER A 188 -3.39 -3.86 9.77
N VAL A 189 -2.10 -4.21 9.80
CA VAL A 189 -1.66 -5.61 9.83
C VAL A 189 -2.11 -6.29 11.12
N VAL A 190 -1.94 -5.62 12.27
CA VAL A 190 -2.44 -6.14 13.54
C VAL A 190 -3.96 -6.27 13.52
N ASP A 191 -4.68 -5.29 12.99
CA ASP A 191 -6.13 -5.35 12.83
C ASP A 191 -6.55 -6.53 11.95
N GLY A 192 -5.87 -6.76 10.82
CA GLY A 192 -6.13 -7.90 9.94
C GLY A 192 -5.92 -9.25 10.63
N VAL A 193 -4.82 -9.41 11.38
CA VAL A 193 -4.55 -10.62 12.16
C VAL A 193 -5.64 -10.84 13.22
N LEU A 194 -6.01 -9.79 13.97
CA LEU A 194 -7.03 -9.89 15.01
C LEU A 194 -8.42 -10.21 14.44
N ARG A 195 -8.84 -9.54 13.38
CA ARG A 195 -10.15 -9.80 12.75
C ARG A 195 -10.25 -11.20 12.17
N ALA A 196 -9.20 -11.65 11.46
CA ALA A 196 -9.18 -12.98 10.87
C ALA A 196 -9.23 -14.08 11.94
N THR A 197 -8.47 -13.94 13.03
CA THR A 197 -8.19 -15.05 13.94
C THR A 197 -8.86 -14.95 15.30
N ASN A 198 -9.12 -13.73 15.81
CA ASN A 198 -9.61 -13.49 17.17
C ASN A 198 -8.70 -14.11 18.26
N VAL A 199 -7.37 -14.18 18.02
CA VAL A 199 -6.42 -14.73 19.00
C VAL A 199 -5.92 -13.66 19.97
N GLN A 200 -5.51 -14.08 21.16
CA GLN A 200 -4.80 -13.23 22.10
C GLN A 200 -3.37 -12.99 21.59
N ILE A 201 -2.92 -11.72 21.59
CA ILE A 201 -1.56 -11.33 21.20
C ILE A 201 -0.61 -11.34 22.40
N GLY A 202 -1.07 -10.86 23.56
CA GLY A 202 -0.24 -10.77 24.76
C GLY A 202 0.42 -12.10 25.12
N GLY A 203 1.74 -12.08 25.33
CA GLY A 203 2.57 -13.24 25.65
C GLY A 203 3.00 -14.12 24.47
N LYS A 204 2.43 -13.94 23.28
CA LYS A 204 2.86 -14.68 22.07
C LYS A 204 4.19 -14.18 21.54
N ARG A 205 4.93 -15.07 20.90
CA ARG A 205 6.11 -14.73 20.10
C ARG A 205 5.68 -14.39 18.68
N VAL A 206 5.87 -13.12 18.31
CA VAL A 206 5.59 -12.63 16.96
C VAL A 206 6.89 -12.44 16.22
N VAL A 207 7.07 -13.15 15.13
CA VAL A 207 8.25 -13.05 14.24
C VAL A 207 7.93 -12.09 13.12
N VAL A 208 8.65 -10.97 13.05
CA VAL A 208 8.56 -9.99 11.97
C VAL A 208 9.77 -10.17 11.05
N LEU A 209 9.51 -10.58 9.81
CA LEU A 209 10.54 -10.80 8.81
C LEU A 209 10.67 -9.56 7.93
N GLY A 210 11.78 -8.85 8.07
CA GLY A 210 12.05 -7.54 7.51
C GLY A 210 11.89 -6.41 8.53
N TYR A 211 12.84 -5.45 8.58
CA TYR A 211 12.81 -4.30 9.49
C TYR A 211 12.94 -2.96 8.74
N GLY A 212 12.29 -2.89 7.57
CA GLY A 212 11.98 -1.63 6.88
C GLY A 212 10.87 -0.87 7.60
N TRP A 213 10.32 0.17 6.97
CA TRP A 213 9.26 0.98 7.58
C TRP A 213 8.03 0.16 8.01
N VAL A 214 7.60 -0.79 7.17
CA VAL A 214 6.48 -1.70 7.50
C VAL A 214 6.82 -2.57 8.69
N GLY A 215 7.97 -3.25 8.66
CA GLY A 215 8.41 -4.14 9.74
C GLY A 215 8.56 -3.43 11.08
N LYS A 216 9.11 -2.20 11.10
CA LYS A 216 9.19 -1.34 12.29
C LYS A 216 7.81 -1.07 12.88
N GLY A 217 6.86 -0.66 12.05
CA GLY A 217 5.49 -0.39 12.49
C GLY A 217 4.79 -1.63 13.02
N VAL A 218 4.94 -2.78 12.33
CA VAL A 218 4.36 -4.06 12.74
C VAL A 218 4.94 -4.52 14.08
N ALA A 219 6.28 -4.48 14.23
CA ALA A 219 6.97 -4.84 15.46
C ALA A 219 6.51 -3.98 16.64
N GLU A 220 6.46 -2.66 16.45
CA GLU A 220 6.01 -1.69 17.45
C GLU A 220 4.57 -1.97 17.93
N ARG A 221 3.65 -2.22 17.01
CA ARG A 221 2.23 -2.45 17.34
C ARG A 221 2.01 -3.77 18.06
N PHE A 222 2.64 -4.86 17.61
CA PHE A 222 2.56 -6.13 18.31
C PHE A 222 3.19 -6.05 19.72
N ARG A 223 4.33 -5.37 19.88
CA ARG A 223 4.92 -5.11 21.19
C ARG A 223 3.96 -4.33 22.10
N GLY A 224 3.30 -3.30 21.55
CA GLY A 224 2.29 -2.51 22.26
C GLY A 224 1.10 -3.33 22.76
N LEU A 225 0.79 -4.47 22.13
CA LEU A 225 -0.22 -5.43 22.58
C LEU A 225 0.34 -6.52 23.51
N GLY A 226 1.59 -6.39 23.97
CA GLY A 226 2.21 -7.34 24.90
C GLY A 226 2.83 -8.57 24.25
N ALA A 227 3.06 -8.57 22.94
CA ALA A 227 3.81 -9.63 22.29
C ALA A 227 5.31 -9.57 22.62
N ARG A 228 5.96 -10.73 22.58
CA ARG A 228 7.43 -10.86 22.51
C ARG A 228 7.81 -10.87 21.04
N VAL A 229 8.37 -9.76 20.54
CA VAL A 229 8.67 -9.62 19.13
C VAL A 229 10.10 -10.09 18.85
N ILE A 230 10.24 -10.93 17.83
CA ILE A 230 11.49 -11.38 17.24
C ILE A 230 11.59 -10.75 15.85
N VAL A 231 12.69 -10.10 15.53
CA VAL A 231 12.96 -9.53 14.22
C VAL A 231 13.95 -10.42 13.46
N VAL A 232 13.64 -10.68 12.20
CA VAL A 232 14.52 -11.33 11.24
C VAL A 232 14.88 -10.33 10.16
N GLU A 233 16.17 -10.04 9.95
CA GLU A 233 16.63 -9.05 8.97
C GLU A 233 17.97 -9.52 8.36
N VAL A 234 18.19 -9.17 7.10
CA VAL A 234 19.41 -9.47 6.34
C VAL A 234 20.36 -8.27 6.25
N ASP A 235 19.83 -7.07 6.34
CA ASP A 235 20.60 -5.83 6.37
C ASP A 235 21.18 -5.62 7.77
N PRO A 236 22.51 -5.58 7.93
CA PRO A 236 23.14 -5.49 9.25
C PRO A 236 22.81 -4.17 9.97
N PHE A 237 22.57 -3.06 9.25
CA PHE A 237 22.20 -1.79 9.88
C PHE A 237 20.78 -1.84 10.42
N LYS A 238 19.83 -2.40 9.66
CA LYS A 238 18.45 -2.56 10.15
C LYS A 238 18.35 -3.59 11.27
N ALA A 239 19.14 -4.68 11.20
CA ALA A 239 19.22 -5.65 12.28
C ALA A 239 19.77 -5.01 13.57
N LEU A 240 20.83 -4.18 13.46
CA LEU A 240 21.36 -3.43 14.58
C LEU A 240 20.36 -2.41 15.14
N GLU A 241 19.63 -1.72 14.27
CA GLU A 241 18.55 -0.80 14.68
C GLU A 241 17.46 -1.56 15.47
N ALA A 242 16.99 -2.72 14.96
CA ALA A 242 16.02 -3.54 15.68
C ALA A 242 16.53 -3.99 17.06
N TYR A 243 17.81 -4.36 17.14
CA TYR A 243 18.45 -4.71 18.42
C TYR A 243 18.48 -3.51 19.38
N MET A 244 18.84 -2.31 18.91
CA MET A 244 18.86 -1.08 19.72
C MET A 244 17.45 -0.63 20.13
N ASP A 245 16.43 -0.93 19.33
CA ASP A 245 15.01 -0.72 19.67
C ASP A 245 14.50 -1.74 20.72
N GLY A 246 15.37 -2.68 21.15
CA GLY A 246 15.09 -3.64 22.22
C GLY A 246 14.32 -4.88 21.77
N TYR A 247 14.41 -5.27 20.50
CA TYR A 247 13.86 -6.53 20.00
C TYR A 247 14.90 -7.65 20.07
N GLU A 248 14.42 -8.89 20.19
CA GLU A 248 15.24 -10.06 19.89
C GLU A 248 15.50 -10.11 18.38
N VAL A 249 16.77 -10.29 17.98
CA VAL A 249 17.16 -10.41 16.56
C VAL A 249 17.85 -11.75 16.37
N MET A 250 17.40 -12.53 15.39
CA MET A 250 17.99 -13.84 15.10
C MET A 250 17.75 -14.29 13.66
N GLY A 251 18.39 -15.39 13.26
CA GLY A 251 18.16 -15.99 11.95
C GLY A 251 16.77 -16.60 11.80
N SER A 252 16.26 -16.64 10.56
CA SER A 252 14.89 -17.08 10.26
C SER A 252 14.59 -18.50 10.73
N MET A 253 15.55 -19.43 10.63
CA MET A 253 15.37 -20.83 11.04
C MET A 253 15.23 -20.99 12.56
N ASP A 254 15.92 -20.17 13.36
CA ASP A 254 15.77 -20.19 14.80
C ASP A 254 14.48 -19.50 15.23
N ALA A 255 14.12 -18.39 14.59
CA ALA A 255 12.85 -17.72 14.80
C ALA A 255 11.65 -18.64 14.46
N ALA A 256 11.77 -19.45 13.40
CA ALA A 256 10.72 -20.41 12.98
C ALA A 256 10.37 -21.43 14.06
N LYS A 257 11.33 -21.86 14.86
CA LYS A 257 11.11 -22.81 15.98
C LYS A 257 10.37 -22.17 17.16
N LEU A 258 10.44 -20.82 17.27
CA LEU A 258 9.98 -20.08 18.44
C LEU A 258 8.66 -19.33 18.21
N GLY A 259 8.37 -18.93 16.97
CA GLY A 259 7.25 -18.09 16.61
C GLY A 259 5.89 -18.76 16.80
N ASP A 260 4.92 -17.95 17.23
CA ASP A 260 3.49 -18.30 17.25
C ASP A 260 2.76 -17.59 16.10
N ILE A 261 3.22 -16.39 15.71
CA ILE A 261 2.69 -15.58 14.61
C ILE A 261 3.89 -15.12 13.78
N PHE A 262 3.82 -15.26 12.47
CA PHE A 262 4.82 -14.82 11.52
C PHE A 262 4.23 -13.76 10.60
N VAL A 263 4.92 -12.63 10.44
CA VAL A 263 4.52 -11.56 9.53
C VAL A 263 5.67 -11.23 8.61
N THR A 264 5.50 -11.50 7.32
CA THR A 264 6.50 -11.15 6.29
C THR A 264 6.31 -9.71 5.82
N CYS A 265 7.40 -8.94 5.75
CA CYS A 265 7.40 -7.49 5.47
C CYS A 265 8.60 -7.10 4.59
N THR A 266 9.13 -7.99 3.75
CA THR A 266 10.42 -7.80 3.08
C THR A 266 10.31 -7.21 1.68
N GLY A 267 9.16 -7.39 1.02
CA GLY A 267 8.99 -7.10 -0.41
C GLY A 267 9.79 -8.04 -1.32
N ASN A 268 10.26 -9.19 -0.80
CA ASN A 268 11.06 -10.17 -1.52
C ASN A 268 10.24 -11.45 -1.75
N ILE A 269 10.85 -12.47 -2.33
CA ILE A 269 10.21 -13.75 -2.62
C ILE A 269 10.69 -14.85 -1.66
N LYS A 270 9.82 -15.84 -1.38
CA LYS A 270 10.16 -17.08 -0.63
C LYS A 270 10.90 -16.82 0.69
N VAL A 271 10.38 -15.88 1.46
CA VAL A 271 10.91 -15.53 2.80
C VAL A 271 10.63 -16.65 3.81
N LEU A 272 9.42 -17.25 3.73
CA LEU A 272 9.05 -18.46 4.44
C LEU A 272 8.89 -19.60 3.43
N THR A 273 9.66 -20.69 3.66
CA THR A 273 9.76 -21.83 2.76
C THR A 273 9.49 -23.14 3.49
N ASP A 274 9.55 -24.28 2.77
CA ASP A 274 9.41 -25.62 3.31
C ASP A 274 10.30 -25.89 4.53
N GLN A 275 11.54 -25.38 4.55
CA GLN A 275 12.47 -25.55 5.68
C GLN A 275 11.91 -24.92 6.96
N HIS A 276 11.28 -23.77 6.87
CA HIS A 276 10.65 -23.07 8.00
C HIS A 276 9.40 -23.84 8.46
N PHE A 277 8.52 -24.26 7.54
CA PHE A 277 7.28 -24.98 7.87
C PHE A 277 7.54 -26.31 8.60
N ARG A 278 8.67 -26.97 8.29
CA ARG A 278 9.07 -28.23 8.97
C ARG A 278 9.32 -28.06 10.46
N VAL A 279 9.76 -26.88 10.91
CA VAL A 279 10.19 -26.65 12.29
C VAL A 279 9.25 -25.72 13.08
N MET A 280 8.25 -25.15 12.43
CA MET A 280 7.24 -24.31 13.09
C MET A 280 6.40 -25.12 14.08
N LYS A 281 5.91 -24.43 15.11
CA LYS A 281 5.01 -25.04 16.10
C LYS A 281 3.66 -25.41 15.51
N ASP A 282 2.97 -26.32 16.16
CA ASP A 282 1.55 -26.52 15.96
C ASP A 282 0.78 -25.23 16.28
N GLY A 283 -0.16 -24.86 15.41
CA GLY A 283 -0.96 -23.64 15.57
C GLY A 283 -0.29 -22.34 15.10
N ALA A 284 0.88 -22.40 14.43
CA ALA A 284 1.56 -21.21 13.93
C ALA A 284 0.70 -20.49 12.86
N LEU A 285 0.60 -19.14 13.00
CA LEU A 285 -0.12 -18.26 12.09
C LEU A 285 0.85 -17.59 11.13
N LEU A 286 0.56 -17.62 9.83
CA LEU A 286 1.36 -17.03 8.76
C LEU A 286 0.59 -15.88 8.12
N ALA A 287 1.12 -14.66 8.20
CA ALA A 287 0.56 -13.46 7.60
C ALA A 287 1.58 -12.79 6.69
N ASN A 288 1.11 -12.18 5.63
CA ASN A 288 1.93 -11.34 4.76
C ASN A 288 1.48 -9.89 4.80
N ALA A 289 2.45 -8.98 4.93
CA ALA A 289 2.29 -7.53 4.82
C ALA A 289 3.10 -6.95 3.64
N GLY A 290 3.73 -7.81 2.83
CA GLY A 290 4.35 -7.42 1.57
C GLY A 290 3.31 -7.31 0.45
N HIS A 291 3.62 -6.50 -0.57
CA HIS A 291 2.66 -6.14 -1.62
C HIS A 291 2.13 -7.35 -2.39
N PHE A 292 2.99 -8.29 -2.77
CA PHE A 292 2.62 -9.50 -3.51
C PHE A 292 2.57 -10.75 -2.61
N ASP A 293 1.81 -11.75 -3.05
CA ASP A 293 1.62 -13.05 -2.38
C ASP A 293 2.77 -14.04 -2.63
N VAL A 294 4.00 -13.54 -2.64
CA VAL A 294 5.21 -14.32 -3.00
C VAL A 294 6.19 -14.53 -1.84
N GLU A 295 5.97 -13.84 -0.71
CA GLU A 295 6.87 -13.94 0.45
C GLU A 295 6.70 -15.27 1.20
N VAL A 296 5.47 -15.77 1.32
CA VAL A 296 5.19 -17.12 1.83
C VAL A 296 5.12 -18.07 0.64
N ASP A 297 5.94 -19.12 0.63
CA ASP A 297 5.88 -20.16 -0.43
C ASP A 297 4.64 -21.04 -0.24
N VAL A 298 3.48 -20.54 -0.61
CA VAL A 298 2.17 -21.21 -0.48
C VAL A 298 2.17 -22.52 -1.28
N LYS A 299 2.89 -22.58 -2.42
CA LYS A 299 3.01 -23.81 -3.22
C LYS A 299 3.75 -24.91 -2.45
N ALA A 300 4.84 -24.56 -1.78
CA ALA A 300 5.56 -25.49 -0.92
C ALA A 300 4.68 -25.94 0.26
N LEU A 301 3.97 -25.00 0.91
CA LEU A 301 3.08 -25.32 2.03
C LEU A 301 1.98 -26.32 1.61
N ARG A 302 1.32 -26.09 0.47
CA ARG A 302 0.32 -27.02 -0.11
C ARG A 302 0.91 -28.39 -0.41
N SER A 303 2.09 -28.43 -1.00
CA SER A 303 2.73 -29.72 -1.37
C SER A 303 3.14 -30.56 -0.16
N MET A 304 3.36 -29.93 0.99
CA MET A 304 3.76 -30.59 2.24
C MET A 304 2.56 -31.03 3.08
N ALA A 305 1.42 -30.34 2.96
CA ALA A 305 0.24 -30.64 3.76
C ALA A 305 -0.47 -31.93 3.28
N THR A 306 -1.06 -32.66 4.21
CA THR A 306 -1.94 -33.80 3.93
C THR A 306 -3.36 -33.39 3.61
N SER A 307 -3.78 -32.22 4.10
CA SER A 307 -5.07 -31.58 3.77
C SER A 307 -5.00 -30.08 3.97
N GLU A 308 -5.85 -29.34 3.25
CA GLU A 308 -6.09 -27.91 3.44
C GLU A 308 -7.57 -27.61 3.46
N ASP A 309 -8.00 -26.68 4.32
CA ASP A 309 -9.40 -26.22 4.40
C ASP A 309 -9.49 -24.78 4.86
N GLU A 310 -10.54 -24.05 4.47
CA GLU A 310 -10.84 -22.73 4.99
C GLU A 310 -11.65 -22.88 6.29
N VAL A 311 -10.99 -22.74 7.44
CA VAL A 311 -11.60 -22.93 8.77
C VAL A 311 -12.30 -21.69 9.32
N ARG A 312 -11.98 -20.52 8.78
CA ARG A 312 -12.61 -19.22 9.04
C ARG A 312 -12.45 -18.34 7.81
N PRO A 313 -13.28 -17.30 7.60
CA PRO A 313 -13.05 -16.33 6.54
C PRO A 313 -11.61 -15.78 6.59
N ASN A 314 -10.91 -15.89 5.49
CA ASN A 314 -9.50 -15.48 5.33
C ASN A 314 -8.47 -16.28 6.18
N VAL A 315 -8.83 -17.46 6.70
CA VAL A 315 -7.91 -18.35 7.44
C VAL A 315 -7.96 -19.75 6.83
N ARG A 316 -6.88 -20.15 6.21
CA ARG A 316 -6.70 -21.50 5.64
C ARG A 316 -5.82 -22.34 6.56
N GLU A 317 -6.33 -23.49 6.97
CA GLU A 317 -5.61 -24.49 7.74
C GLU A 317 -4.87 -25.45 6.80
N PHE A 318 -3.63 -25.78 7.13
CA PHE A 318 -2.81 -26.80 6.48
C PHE A 318 -2.43 -27.85 7.53
N VAL A 319 -2.88 -29.09 7.35
CA VAL A 319 -2.53 -30.21 8.24
C VAL A 319 -1.24 -30.85 7.72
N MET A 320 -0.20 -30.83 8.54
CA MET A 320 1.10 -31.41 8.19
C MET A 320 1.13 -32.92 8.42
N PRO A 321 2.04 -33.70 7.78
CA PRO A 321 2.11 -35.16 7.93
C PRO A 321 2.34 -35.65 9.37
N ASP A 322 2.92 -34.83 10.24
CA ASP A 322 3.13 -35.09 11.66
C ASP A 322 1.96 -34.69 12.56
N GLY A 323 0.84 -34.22 11.97
CA GLY A 323 -0.37 -33.80 12.64
C GLY A 323 -0.40 -32.36 13.11
N ARG A 324 0.71 -31.60 12.97
CA ARG A 324 0.72 -30.15 13.25
C ARG A 324 -0.16 -29.41 12.24
N ARG A 325 -0.72 -28.28 12.68
CA ARG A 325 -1.54 -27.39 11.87
C ARG A 325 -0.84 -26.06 11.71
N LEU A 326 -0.72 -25.60 10.48
CA LEU A 326 -0.25 -24.25 10.16
C LEU A 326 -1.42 -23.46 9.54
N TYR A 327 -1.54 -22.19 9.85
CA TYR A 327 -2.64 -21.36 9.38
C TYR A 327 -2.13 -20.21 8.53
N LEU A 328 -2.60 -20.11 7.30
CA LEU A 328 -2.27 -19.03 6.37
C LEU A 328 -3.41 -18.01 6.36
N LEU A 329 -3.08 -16.73 6.56
CA LEU A 329 -4.02 -15.62 6.54
C LEU A 329 -4.06 -14.97 5.15
N GLY A 330 -5.28 -14.66 4.67
CA GLY A 330 -5.49 -13.91 3.44
C GLY A 330 -4.90 -14.54 2.18
N GLU A 331 -4.79 -15.89 2.13
CA GLU A 331 -4.17 -16.63 1.01
C GLU A 331 -2.71 -16.22 0.74
N GLY A 332 -2.00 -15.67 1.73
CA GLY A 332 -0.65 -15.12 1.58
C GLY A 332 -0.59 -13.73 0.99
N ARG A 333 -1.73 -13.08 0.70
CA ARG A 333 -1.85 -11.69 0.26
C ARG A 333 -1.80 -10.73 1.44
N LEU A 334 -1.80 -9.43 1.18
CA LEU A 334 -1.80 -8.36 2.20
C LEU A 334 -2.93 -8.57 3.22
N VAL A 335 -2.58 -9.04 4.41
CA VAL A 335 -3.56 -9.39 5.47
C VAL A 335 -4.40 -8.19 5.90
N ASN A 336 -3.83 -7.00 5.90
CA ASN A 336 -4.49 -5.76 6.28
C ASN A 336 -5.59 -5.30 5.30
N LEU A 337 -5.53 -5.73 4.05
CA LEU A 337 -6.51 -5.39 3.02
C LEU A 337 -7.51 -6.51 2.74
N VAL A 338 -7.07 -7.76 2.90
CA VAL A 338 -7.93 -8.92 2.68
C VAL A 338 -8.83 -9.18 3.89
N ALA A 339 -8.31 -9.02 5.10
CA ALA A 339 -9.01 -9.33 6.36
C ALA A 339 -9.44 -8.10 7.18
N ALA A 340 -9.05 -6.89 6.76
CA ALA A 340 -9.40 -5.63 7.44
C ALA A 340 -9.67 -4.51 6.42
N ASP A 341 -9.81 -3.27 6.90
CA ASP A 341 -10.16 -2.10 6.10
C ASP A 341 -8.92 -1.34 5.53
N GLY A 342 -7.73 -1.96 5.59
CA GLY A 342 -6.47 -1.32 5.18
C GLY A 342 -6.01 -0.25 6.16
N HIS A 343 -5.17 0.67 5.68
CA HIS A 343 -4.59 1.72 6.51
C HIS A 343 -5.63 2.69 7.07
N PRO A 344 -5.39 3.30 8.27
CA PRO A 344 -6.26 4.31 8.83
C PRO A 344 -6.50 5.48 7.88
N ILE A 345 -7.71 6.05 7.91
CA ILE A 345 -8.14 7.10 6.99
C ILE A 345 -7.22 8.33 7.09
N GLU A 346 -6.87 8.73 8.31
CA GLU A 346 -6.03 9.91 8.57
C GLU A 346 -4.58 9.74 8.12
N VAL A 347 -4.12 8.49 7.97
CA VAL A 347 -2.82 8.16 7.38
C VAL A 347 -2.90 8.23 5.86
N MET A 348 -3.93 7.61 5.26
CA MET A 348 -4.15 7.66 3.81
C MET A 348 -4.47 9.06 3.31
N ASP A 349 -4.98 9.95 4.17
CA ASP A 349 -5.14 11.38 3.88
C ASP A 349 -3.81 12.04 3.46
N LEU A 350 -2.70 11.68 4.13
CA LEU A 350 -1.37 12.18 3.77
C LEU A 350 -0.88 11.55 2.45
N SER A 351 -0.97 10.24 2.31
CA SER A 351 -0.55 9.53 1.11
C SER A 351 -1.29 10.03 -0.13
N PHE A 352 -2.60 10.22 -0.04
CA PHE A 352 -3.41 10.65 -1.17
C PHE A 352 -3.33 12.17 -1.43
N ALA A 353 -2.99 12.98 -0.43
CA ALA A 353 -2.55 14.35 -0.66
C ALA A 353 -1.24 14.39 -1.45
N THR A 354 -0.29 13.49 -1.13
CA THR A 354 0.97 13.33 -1.86
C THR A 354 0.72 12.88 -3.30
N GLN A 355 -0.19 11.91 -3.52
CA GLN A 355 -0.62 11.49 -4.87
C GLN A 355 -1.20 12.66 -5.66
N LEU A 356 -2.13 13.42 -5.07
CA LEU A 356 -2.75 14.56 -5.72
C LEU A 356 -1.72 15.61 -6.15
N LEU A 357 -0.81 15.99 -5.26
CA LEU A 357 0.25 16.98 -5.59
C LEU A 357 1.23 16.43 -6.63
N SER A 358 1.51 15.13 -6.62
CA SER A 358 2.36 14.48 -7.62
C SER A 358 1.71 14.47 -9.01
N VAL A 359 0.42 14.18 -9.11
CA VAL A 359 -0.36 14.30 -10.37
C VAL A 359 -0.31 15.74 -10.89
N LEU A 360 -0.57 16.73 -10.03
CA LEU A 360 -0.52 18.14 -10.40
C LEU A 360 0.88 18.56 -10.83
N TYR A 361 1.92 18.07 -10.16
CA TYR A 361 3.32 18.35 -10.50
C TYR A 361 3.67 17.80 -11.89
N LEU A 362 3.28 16.55 -12.20
CA LEU A 362 3.48 15.95 -13.52
C LEU A 362 2.78 16.75 -14.63
N VAL A 363 1.54 17.15 -14.42
CA VAL A 363 0.75 17.92 -15.39
C VAL A 363 1.38 19.30 -15.63
N ARG A 364 1.80 20.02 -14.58
CA ARG A 364 2.45 21.35 -14.69
C ARG A 364 3.82 21.29 -15.35
N ASN A 365 4.52 20.17 -15.24
CA ASN A 365 5.85 19.95 -15.81
C ASN A 365 5.85 19.07 -17.05
N ARG A 366 4.68 18.90 -17.69
CA ARG A 366 4.56 18.12 -18.94
C ARG A 366 5.58 18.56 -19.98
N GLY A 367 6.34 17.59 -20.50
CA GLY A 367 7.38 17.82 -21.52
C GLY A 367 8.67 18.46 -21.00
N ARG A 368 8.80 18.70 -19.67
CA ARG A 368 10.01 19.24 -19.05
C ARG A 368 10.79 18.20 -18.25
N LEU A 369 10.11 17.15 -17.80
CA LEU A 369 10.73 16.04 -17.05
C LEU A 369 11.25 14.99 -18.01
N GLU A 370 12.43 14.47 -17.72
CA GLU A 370 13.00 13.32 -18.41
C GLU A 370 12.35 12.01 -17.97
N ARG A 371 12.60 10.93 -18.68
CA ARG A 371 12.15 9.58 -18.35
C ARG A 371 12.97 9.02 -17.19
N HIS A 372 12.66 9.47 -16.00
CA HIS A 372 13.40 9.22 -14.77
C HIS A 372 12.44 9.00 -13.60
N VAL A 373 12.90 8.30 -12.55
CA VAL A 373 12.16 8.13 -11.29
C VAL A 373 12.56 9.25 -10.34
N TYR A 374 11.65 10.19 -10.14
CA TYR A 374 11.80 11.35 -9.27
C TYR A 374 11.18 11.10 -7.89
N THR A 375 11.62 11.84 -6.90
CA THR A 375 10.86 12.09 -5.66
C THR A 375 10.01 13.34 -5.84
N LEU A 376 8.93 13.45 -5.04
CA LEU A 376 8.18 14.71 -4.97
C LEU A 376 9.11 15.82 -4.43
N PRO A 377 9.09 17.05 -4.98
CA PRO A 377 9.87 18.16 -4.44
C PRO A 377 9.61 18.36 -2.94
N ASP A 378 10.69 18.61 -2.18
CA ASP A 378 10.63 18.74 -0.71
C ASP A 378 9.62 19.79 -0.25
N GLU A 379 9.48 20.90 -0.99
CA GLU A 379 8.53 21.98 -0.66
C GLU A 379 7.07 21.52 -0.71
N LEU A 380 6.73 20.65 -1.66
CA LEU A 380 5.38 20.09 -1.79
C LEU A 380 5.12 19.02 -0.72
N ASP A 381 6.13 18.25 -0.38
CA ASP A 381 6.05 17.25 0.69
C ASP A 381 5.91 17.91 2.07
N GLU A 382 6.70 18.96 2.33
CA GLU A 382 6.59 19.76 3.57
C GLU A 382 5.24 20.46 3.71
N GLU A 383 4.66 20.97 2.62
CA GLU A 383 3.33 21.60 2.67
C GLU A 383 2.27 20.64 3.20
N ILE A 384 2.33 19.35 2.82
CA ILE A 384 1.41 18.33 3.34
C ILE A 384 1.54 18.22 4.86
N ALA A 385 2.77 18.10 5.36
CA ALA A 385 3.04 17.98 6.79
C ALA A 385 2.58 19.22 7.56
N ARG A 386 2.92 20.41 7.06
CA ARG A 386 2.50 21.70 7.64
C ARG A 386 0.97 21.85 7.67
N ARG A 387 0.30 21.45 6.58
CA ARG A 387 -1.16 21.47 6.47
C ARG A 387 -1.81 20.52 7.47
N LYS A 388 -1.30 19.32 7.59
CA LYS A 388 -1.78 18.34 8.59
C LYS A 388 -1.66 18.92 10.01
N LEU A 389 -0.50 19.43 10.39
CA LEU A 389 -0.28 20.01 11.71
C LEU A 389 -1.22 21.21 11.99
N ARG A 390 -1.40 22.08 11.00
CA ARG A 390 -2.34 23.21 11.09
C ARG A 390 -3.78 22.73 11.31
N ILE A 391 -4.21 21.69 10.58
CA ILE A 391 -5.56 21.09 10.72
C ILE A 391 -5.75 20.48 12.12
N GLU A 392 -4.71 19.90 12.69
CA GLU A 392 -4.74 19.31 14.04
C GLU A 392 -4.53 20.36 15.17
N GLY A 393 -4.31 21.61 14.81
CA GLY A 393 -4.06 22.68 15.79
C GLY A 393 -2.69 22.60 16.47
N VAL A 394 -1.72 21.89 15.85
CA VAL A 394 -0.35 21.75 16.35
C VAL A 394 0.49 22.92 15.86
N GLY A 395 1.01 23.73 16.79
CA GLY A 395 1.95 24.80 16.49
C GLY A 395 3.36 24.26 16.21
N LEU A 396 4.01 24.86 15.20
CA LEU A 396 5.45 24.65 14.97
C LEU A 396 6.23 25.85 15.48
N ASP A 397 7.39 25.58 16.03
CA ASP A 397 8.38 26.62 16.34
C ASP A 397 9.04 27.14 15.06
N SER A 398 9.66 28.29 15.12
CA SER A 398 10.35 28.91 13.99
C SER A 398 11.76 29.36 14.40
N LEU A 399 12.71 29.17 13.48
CA LEU A 399 14.06 29.63 13.67
C LEU A 399 14.10 31.18 13.66
N THR A 400 14.86 31.77 14.60
CA THR A 400 15.19 33.19 14.56
C THR A 400 16.13 33.48 13.38
N GLU A 401 16.24 34.74 12.97
CA GLU A 401 17.15 35.13 11.89
C GLU A 401 18.63 34.86 12.24
N GLU A 402 18.95 34.88 13.51
CA GLU A 402 20.29 34.53 13.98
C GLU A 402 20.56 33.01 13.83
N GLN A 403 19.58 32.18 14.20
CA GLN A 403 19.66 30.73 14.02
C GLN A 403 19.74 30.33 12.55
N LYS A 404 18.96 30.97 11.66
CA LYS A 404 19.04 30.73 10.21
C LYS A 404 20.43 31.05 9.67
N ARG A 405 20.96 32.25 10.01
CA ARG A 405 22.31 32.67 9.60
C ARG A 405 23.38 31.73 10.11
N TYR A 406 23.26 31.24 11.33
CA TYR A 406 24.21 30.26 11.88
C TYR A 406 24.23 28.95 11.08
N LEU A 407 23.05 28.43 10.74
CA LEU A 407 22.92 27.19 9.96
C LEU A 407 23.39 27.32 8.50
N GLU A 408 23.30 28.50 7.93
CA GLU A 408 23.74 28.82 6.55
C GLU A 408 25.21 29.22 6.48
N SER A 409 25.85 29.45 7.63
CA SER A 409 27.25 29.87 7.72
C SER A 409 28.16 28.67 8.01
N TRP A 410 29.31 28.67 7.37
CA TRP A 410 30.40 27.73 7.68
C TRP A 410 31.44 28.30 8.64
N ARG A 411 31.24 29.53 9.12
CA ARG A 411 32.13 30.27 10.06
C ARG A 411 31.48 30.43 11.42
#